data_3d9fec60bbe2b97d760c0dc3d82fe210
#
_entry.id   3d9fec60bbe2b97d760c0dc3d82fe210
#
_cell.length_a   1.000
_cell.length_b   1.000
_cell.length_c   1.000
_cell.angle_alpha   90.00
_cell.angle_beta   90.00
_cell.angle_gamma   90.00
#
_symmetry.space_group_name_H-M   'P 1'
#
loop_
_entity.id
_entity.type
_entity.pdbx_description
1 polymer ?
#
loop_
_entity_poly.entity_id
_entity_poly.type
_entity_poly.pdbx_seq_one_letter_code
_entity_poly.pdbx_strand_id
1 'polypeptide(L)'
;MKKVLCPKCDNDITFNEDRYEKNVSLFFVCPYCGKQFNVSVADLIDNQEISDCGFVVVLENSYGYRQELPLFMGDNIIGRRSKGTEIHVPIETTDVTLARQHCVINVKKNKAGGFIYTLRDFPSVSGTYLRHERLGKKDRVVLENGAIITVGSTTFIVH
;
A
#
# COMPACT_ATOMS: atom_id res chain seq x y z
N MET A 1 -5.01 -18.54 -5.55
CA MET A 1 -4.88 -18.43 -4.08
C MET A 1 -4.74 -16.97 -3.68
N LYS A 2 -5.37 -16.61 -2.59
CA LYS A 2 -5.36 -15.23 -2.07
C LYS A 2 -4.62 -15.17 -0.75
N LYS A 3 -4.16 -13.97 -0.39
CA LYS A 3 -3.47 -13.72 0.86
C LYS A 3 -4.25 -12.72 1.70
N VAL A 4 -4.26 -12.93 3.01
CA VAL A 4 -4.77 -11.99 3.98
C VAL A 4 -3.66 -11.68 4.99
N LEU A 5 -3.56 -10.42 5.41
CA LEU A 5 -2.57 -10.02 6.40
C LEU A 5 -3.13 -10.17 7.81
N CYS A 6 -2.35 -10.75 8.70
CA CYS A 6 -2.69 -10.82 10.10
C CYS A 6 -2.72 -9.39 10.70
N PRO A 7 -3.81 -8.98 11.36
CA PRO A 7 -3.91 -7.62 11.90
C PRO A 7 -2.97 -7.35 13.07
N LYS A 8 -2.38 -8.40 13.67
CA LYS A 8 -1.46 -8.25 14.80
C LYS A 8 0.01 -8.28 14.40
N CYS A 9 0.42 -9.24 13.58
CA CYS A 9 1.82 -9.45 13.25
C CYS A 9 2.18 -9.15 11.79
N ASP A 10 1.18 -8.84 10.96
CA ASP A 10 1.34 -8.43 9.56
C ASP A 10 1.96 -9.51 8.65
N ASN A 11 1.95 -10.77 9.08
CA ASN A 11 2.37 -11.89 8.24
C ASN A 11 1.26 -12.30 7.28
N ASP A 12 1.65 -12.77 6.10
CA ASP A 12 0.72 -13.23 5.08
C ASP A 12 0.12 -14.58 5.46
N ILE A 13 -1.19 -14.71 5.29
CA ILE A 13 -1.91 -15.97 5.44
C ILE A 13 -2.50 -16.29 4.06
N THR A 14 -2.14 -17.44 3.51
CA THR A 14 -2.62 -17.88 2.19
C THR A 14 -3.84 -18.78 2.33
N PHE A 15 -4.85 -18.58 1.51
CA PHE A 15 -6.04 -19.42 1.47
C PHE A 15 -6.56 -19.59 0.04
N ASN A 16 -7.38 -20.62 -0.19
CA ASN A 16 -7.99 -20.85 -1.49
C ASN A 16 -9.42 -20.34 -1.50
N GLU A 17 -9.66 -19.24 -2.20
CA GLU A 17 -10.95 -18.57 -2.31
C GLU A 17 -12.01 -19.40 -3.02
N ASP A 18 -11.60 -20.31 -3.92
CA ASP A 18 -12.55 -21.14 -4.69
C ASP A 18 -13.32 -22.14 -3.84
N ARG A 19 -12.87 -22.36 -2.61
CA ARG A 19 -13.53 -23.25 -1.64
C ARG A 19 -14.67 -22.58 -0.88
N TYR A 20 -14.83 -21.26 -1.03
CA TYR A 20 -15.75 -20.47 -0.19
C TYR A 20 -16.71 -19.66 -1.05
N GLU A 21 -17.92 -19.52 -0.57
CA GLU A 21 -18.93 -18.66 -1.16
C GLU A 21 -18.68 -17.19 -0.81
N LYS A 22 -19.09 -16.27 -1.68
CA LYS A 22 -18.85 -14.83 -1.52
C LYS A 22 -19.45 -14.20 -0.27
N ASN A 23 -20.48 -14.82 0.31
CA ASN A 23 -21.23 -14.29 1.45
C ASN A 23 -20.77 -14.86 2.79
N VAL A 24 -19.68 -15.60 2.81
CA VAL A 24 -19.19 -16.28 4.00
C VAL A 24 -18.10 -15.47 4.68
N SER A 25 -18.17 -15.35 6.00
CA SER A 25 -17.05 -14.85 6.80
C SER A 25 -16.12 -16.00 7.13
N LEU A 26 -14.83 -15.80 6.93
CA LEU A 26 -13.81 -16.78 7.23
C LEU A 26 -13.16 -16.46 8.58
N PHE A 27 -12.98 -17.49 9.39
CA PHE A 27 -12.25 -17.41 10.64
C PHE A 27 -10.82 -17.86 10.40
N PHE A 28 -9.86 -17.00 10.74
CA PHE A 28 -8.45 -17.29 10.60
C PHE A 28 -7.76 -17.32 11.96
N VAL A 29 -6.81 -18.24 12.09
CA VAL A 29 -5.85 -18.26 13.18
C VAL A 29 -4.48 -18.06 12.57
N CYS A 30 -3.82 -16.98 12.91
CA CYS A 30 -2.49 -16.70 12.39
C CYS A 30 -1.50 -17.77 12.86
N PRO A 31 -0.80 -18.49 11.94
CA PRO A 31 0.15 -19.52 12.33
C PRO A 31 1.42 -18.96 12.97
N TYR A 32 1.65 -17.66 12.87
CA TYR A 32 2.87 -17.02 13.39
C TYR A 32 2.70 -16.42 14.78
N CYS A 33 1.53 -15.82 15.08
CA CYS A 33 1.30 -15.16 16.37
C CYS A 33 0.09 -15.67 17.13
N GLY A 34 -0.73 -16.54 16.54
CA GLY A 34 -1.93 -17.13 17.16
C GLY A 34 -3.14 -16.21 17.23
N LYS A 35 -3.10 -15.02 16.63
CA LYS A 35 -4.24 -14.10 16.60
C LYS A 35 -5.40 -14.72 15.84
N GLN A 36 -6.59 -14.71 16.48
CA GLN A 36 -7.83 -15.12 15.86
C GLN A 36 -8.56 -13.89 15.31
N PHE A 37 -9.05 -13.98 14.08
CA PHE A 37 -9.81 -12.89 13.46
C PHE A 37 -10.75 -13.41 12.37
N ASN A 38 -11.79 -12.64 12.06
CA ASN A 38 -12.74 -12.94 11.01
C ASN A 38 -12.57 -11.95 9.85
N VAL A 39 -12.69 -12.47 8.63
CA VAL A 39 -12.65 -11.64 7.41
C VAL A 39 -13.78 -12.10 6.50
N SER A 40 -14.53 -11.15 5.94
CA SER A 40 -15.54 -11.44 4.92
C SER A 40 -14.87 -11.79 3.59
N VAL A 41 -15.29 -12.87 2.96
CA VAL A 41 -14.79 -13.26 1.63
C VAL A 41 -15.13 -12.18 0.60
N ALA A 42 -16.29 -11.54 0.73
CA ALA A 42 -16.67 -10.43 -0.16
C ALA A 42 -15.68 -9.27 -0.10
N ASP A 43 -15.20 -8.90 1.09
CA ASP A 43 -14.22 -7.84 1.27
C ASP A 43 -12.87 -8.19 0.60
N LEU A 44 -12.47 -9.44 0.67
CA LEU A 44 -11.24 -9.92 0.05
C LEU A 44 -11.34 -9.93 -1.50
N ILE A 45 -12.50 -10.29 -2.03
CA ILE A 45 -12.76 -10.31 -3.47
C ILE A 45 -12.87 -8.89 -4.01
N ASP A 46 -13.56 -8.01 -3.31
CA ASP A 46 -13.70 -6.60 -3.69
C ASP A 46 -12.33 -5.90 -3.71
N ASN A 47 -11.45 -6.21 -2.79
CA ASN A 47 -10.08 -5.69 -2.78
C ASN A 47 -9.28 -6.11 -4.02
N GLN A 48 -9.60 -7.25 -4.65
CA GLN A 48 -8.96 -7.65 -5.91
C GLN A 48 -9.54 -6.97 -7.14
N GLU A 49 -10.84 -6.73 -7.18
CA GLU A 49 -11.48 -5.97 -8.26
C GLU A 49 -11.02 -4.52 -8.28
N ILE A 50 -10.59 -4.00 -7.13
CA ILE A 50 -10.06 -2.65 -6.95
C ILE A 50 -8.57 -2.55 -7.34
N SER A 51 -7.88 -3.67 -7.59
CA SER A 51 -6.44 -3.69 -7.93
C SER A 51 -6.10 -3.08 -9.29
N ASP A 52 -7.10 -2.75 -10.13
CA ASP A 52 -6.91 -2.05 -11.40
C ASP A 52 -6.72 -0.54 -11.24
N CYS A 53 -6.59 -0.04 -10.02
CA CYS A 53 -6.34 1.37 -9.73
C CYS A 53 -4.93 1.83 -10.04
N GLY A 54 -4.09 0.97 -10.61
CA GLY A 54 -2.69 1.26 -10.84
C GLY A 54 -1.80 0.62 -9.79
N PHE A 55 -0.52 0.89 -9.90
CA PHE A 55 0.50 0.31 -9.00
C PHE A 55 1.70 1.24 -8.88
N VAL A 56 2.51 1.00 -7.87
CA VAL A 56 3.80 1.65 -7.71
C VAL A 56 4.92 0.64 -7.94
N VAL A 57 5.97 1.09 -8.63
CA VAL A 57 7.19 0.32 -8.81
C VAL A 57 8.25 0.92 -7.90
N VAL A 58 8.63 0.19 -6.86
CA VAL A 58 9.69 0.58 -5.95
C VAL A 58 11.02 0.18 -6.60
N LEU A 59 11.91 1.14 -6.79
CA LEU A 59 13.19 0.90 -7.44
C LEU A 59 14.16 0.21 -6.48
N GLU A 60 14.96 -0.70 -7.01
CA GLU A 60 16.04 -1.35 -6.27
C GLU A 60 17.04 -0.32 -5.76
N ASN A 61 17.50 -0.49 -4.52
CA ASN A 61 18.56 0.33 -3.93
C ASN A 61 19.38 -0.53 -2.95
N SER A 62 20.29 0.13 -2.20
CA SER A 62 21.17 -0.55 -1.24
C SER A 62 20.41 -1.20 -0.07
N TYR A 63 19.14 -0.86 0.14
CA TYR A 63 18.34 -1.28 1.30
C TYR A 63 17.23 -2.27 0.94
N GLY A 64 16.94 -2.45 -0.34
CA GLY A 64 15.87 -3.34 -0.75
C GLY A 64 15.84 -3.62 -2.25
N TYR A 65 15.13 -4.66 -2.62
CA TYR A 65 14.95 -5.08 -4.01
C TYR A 65 13.78 -4.35 -4.66
N ARG A 66 13.68 -4.48 -6.00
CA ARG A 66 12.56 -3.94 -6.79
C ARG A 66 11.25 -4.60 -6.37
N GLN A 67 10.20 -3.80 -6.19
CA GLN A 67 8.87 -4.28 -5.81
C GLN A 67 7.80 -3.63 -6.68
N GLU A 68 6.76 -4.37 -7.00
CA GLU A 68 5.54 -3.84 -7.60
C GLU A 68 4.40 -4.00 -6.60
N LEU A 69 3.79 -2.90 -6.20
CA LEU A 69 2.76 -2.89 -5.17
C LEU A 69 1.49 -2.23 -5.70
N PRO A 70 0.31 -2.86 -5.54
CA PRO A 70 -0.93 -2.31 -6.07
C PRO A 70 -1.41 -1.10 -5.28
N LEU A 71 -2.10 -0.20 -5.96
CA LEU A 71 -2.86 0.89 -5.35
C LEU A 71 -4.35 0.51 -5.27
N PHE A 72 -5.04 1.07 -4.30
CA PHE A 72 -6.46 0.84 -4.05
C PHE A 72 -7.24 2.16 -4.12
N MET A 73 -8.54 2.09 -4.29
CA MET A 73 -9.39 3.27 -4.22
C MET A 73 -9.33 3.90 -2.83
N GLY A 74 -9.38 5.22 -2.77
CA GLY A 74 -9.26 5.97 -1.53
C GLY A 74 -7.81 6.22 -1.14
N ASP A 75 -7.58 6.39 0.15
CA ASP A 75 -6.25 6.68 0.68
C ASP A 75 -5.39 5.42 0.77
N ASN A 76 -4.19 5.51 0.19
CA ASN A 76 -3.16 4.49 0.30
C ASN A 76 -2.01 5.04 1.13
N ILE A 77 -1.87 4.55 2.34
CA ILE A 77 -0.73 4.87 3.19
C ILE A 77 0.47 4.06 2.71
N ILE A 78 1.54 4.75 2.34
CA ILE A 78 2.77 4.15 1.83
C ILE A 78 3.86 4.33 2.86
N GLY A 79 4.58 3.26 3.15
CA GLY A 79 5.67 3.34 4.09
C GLY A 79 6.44 2.04 4.23
N ARG A 80 7.38 2.03 5.15
CA ARG A 80 8.21 0.87 5.46
C ARG A 80 7.37 -0.19 6.19
N ARG A 81 7.36 -1.40 5.67
CA ARG A 81 6.63 -2.51 6.28
C ARG A 81 6.98 -2.65 7.75
N SER A 82 5.97 -2.67 8.61
CA SER A 82 6.12 -2.80 10.06
C SER A 82 4.93 -3.51 10.67
N LYS A 83 5.19 -4.34 11.65
CA LYS A 83 4.15 -5.06 12.40
C LYS A 83 3.28 -4.08 13.18
N GLY A 84 1.97 -4.31 13.15
CA GLY A 84 1.01 -3.53 13.92
C GLY A 84 0.77 -2.11 13.42
N THR A 85 1.34 -1.72 12.29
CA THR A 85 1.12 -0.42 11.67
C THR A 85 0.22 -0.58 10.44
N GLU A 86 -0.80 0.28 10.30
CA GLU A 86 -1.65 0.30 9.11
C GLU A 86 -0.89 0.90 7.94
N ILE A 87 -0.59 0.07 6.95
CA ILE A 87 0.11 0.45 5.73
C ILE A 87 -0.55 -0.27 4.56
N HIS A 88 -1.13 0.47 3.62
CA HIS A 88 -1.81 -0.12 2.46
C HIS A 88 -0.82 -0.54 1.37
N VAL A 89 0.31 0.17 1.28
CA VAL A 89 1.39 -0.11 0.34
C VAL A 89 2.69 -0.30 1.14
N PRO A 90 2.89 -1.50 1.74
CA PRO A 90 4.06 -1.76 2.56
C PRO A 90 5.29 -2.03 1.70
N ILE A 91 6.33 -1.21 1.85
CA ILE A 91 7.60 -1.38 1.16
C ILE A 91 8.54 -2.19 2.04
N GLU A 92 9.02 -3.31 1.53
CA GLU A 92 10.02 -4.12 2.22
C GLU A 92 11.41 -3.54 2.00
N THR A 93 11.98 -2.98 3.05
CA THR A 93 13.29 -2.33 2.99
C THR A 93 13.90 -2.24 4.39
N THR A 94 15.22 -2.16 4.43
CA THR A 94 15.98 -1.85 5.65
C THR A 94 16.26 -0.36 5.79
N ASP A 95 15.74 0.48 4.88
CA ASP A 95 15.89 1.92 4.91
C ASP A 95 15.14 2.54 6.11
N VAL A 96 15.87 2.91 7.14
CA VAL A 96 15.31 3.51 8.36
C VAL A 96 14.84 4.95 8.15
N THR A 97 15.25 5.60 7.05
CA THR A 97 14.79 6.95 6.70
C THR A 97 13.42 6.96 6.06
N LEU A 98 12.94 5.80 5.60
CA LEU A 98 11.55 5.61 5.17
C LEU A 98 10.69 5.37 6.41
N ALA A 99 9.77 6.27 6.71
CA ALA A 99 8.87 6.13 7.84
C ALA A 99 7.86 4.99 7.62
N ARG A 100 7.33 4.45 8.70
CA ARG A 100 6.30 3.39 8.65
C ARG A 100 5.03 3.86 7.97
N GLN A 101 4.66 5.12 8.19
CA GLN A 101 3.60 5.83 7.48
C GLN A 101 4.22 7.10 6.91
N HIS A 102 4.69 7.06 5.68
CA HIS A 102 5.52 8.13 5.12
C HIS A 102 4.75 9.12 4.27
N CYS A 103 3.93 8.61 3.35
CA CYS A 103 3.11 9.45 2.48
C CYS A 103 1.80 8.75 2.16
N VAL A 104 0.88 9.48 1.53
CA VAL A 104 -0.43 8.96 1.14
C VAL A 104 -0.68 9.31 -0.32
N ILE A 105 -1.12 8.33 -1.09
CA ILE A 105 -1.66 8.54 -2.43
C ILE A 105 -3.16 8.26 -2.37
N ASN A 106 -3.96 9.29 -2.63
CA ASN A 106 -5.41 9.15 -2.77
C ASN A 106 -5.75 8.83 -4.22
N VAL A 107 -6.56 7.80 -4.43
CA VAL A 107 -7.02 7.38 -5.76
C VAL A 107 -8.52 7.62 -5.86
N LYS A 108 -8.93 8.40 -6.84
CA LYS A 108 -10.34 8.68 -7.15
C LYS A 108 -10.62 8.41 -8.61
N LYS A 109 -11.85 7.99 -8.93
CA LYS A 109 -12.33 7.94 -10.31
C LYS A 109 -12.71 9.34 -10.80
N ASN A 110 -12.28 9.69 -12.01
CA ASN A 110 -12.75 10.90 -12.69
C ASN A 110 -14.03 10.58 -13.50
N LYS A 111 -14.64 11.63 -14.07
CA LYS A 111 -15.88 11.50 -14.85
C LYS A 111 -15.70 10.71 -16.16
N ALA A 112 -14.48 10.61 -16.66
CA ALA A 112 -14.15 9.90 -17.90
C ALA A 112 -13.83 8.43 -17.67
N GLY A 113 -13.92 7.92 -16.43
CA GLY A 113 -13.61 6.53 -16.06
C GLY A 113 -12.15 6.27 -15.77
N GLY A 114 -11.28 7.27 -15.83
CA GLY A 114 -9.88 7.18 -15.43
C GLY A 114 -9.71 7.42 -13.93
N PHE A 115 -8.44 7.46 -13.49
CA PHE A 115 -8.11 7.68 -12.09
C PHE A 115 -7.33 8.97 -11.89
N ILE A 116 -7.57 9.62 -10.76
CA ILE A 116 -6.80 10.78 -10.31
C ILE A 116 -6.02 10.36 -9.07
N TYR A 117 -4.71 10.55 -9.12
CA TYR A 117 -3.79 10.24 -8.02
C TYR A 117 -3.33 11.54 -7.38
N THR A 118 -3.52 11.66 -6.07
CA THR A 118 -3.10 12.83 -5.31
C THR A 118 -2.14 12.41 -4.21
N LEU A 119 -0.95 13.00 -4.20
CA LEU A 119 0.12 12.71 -3.24
C LEU A 119 0.13 13.76 -2.13
N ARG A 120 0.28 13.31 -0.88
CA ARG A 120 0.59 14.18 0.26
C ARG A 120 1.60 13.50 1.18
N ASP A 121 2.36 14.31 1.91
CA ASP A 121 3.21 13.80 2.99
C ASP A 121 2.32 13.39 4.17
N PHE A 122 2.58 12.21 4.70
CA PHE A 122 2.06 11.82 6.01
C PHE A 122 3.15 12.27 6.97
N PRO A 123 2.96 13.24 7.87
CA PRO A 123 4.09 13.98 8.44
C PRO A 123 5.31 13.11 8.73
N SER A 124 6.25 13.12 7.81
CA SER A 124 7.46 12.30 7.87
C SER A 124 8.67 13.16 8.20
N VAL A 125 9.65 12.56 8.88
CA VAL A 125 10.89 13.27 9.27
C VAL A 125 11.74 13.58 8.02
N SER A 126 11.87 12.59 7.12
CA SER A 126 12.69 12.73 5.91
C SER A 126 12.03 13.54 4.81
N GLY A 127 10.69 13.68 4.85
CA GLY A 127 9.92 14.36 3.82
C GLY A 127 9.59 13.49 2.61
N THR A 128 8.65 13.97 1.80
CA THR A 128 8.24 13.34 0.56
C THR A 128 8.60 14.28 -0.59
N TYR A 129 9.31 13.77 -1.57
CA TYR A 129 9.81 14.52 -2.72
C TYR A 129 9.12 14.05 -4.00
N LEU A 130 8.54 14.99 -4.75
CA LEU A 130 8.08 14.74 -6.10
C LEU A 130 9.18 15.23 -7.05
N ARG A 131 9.85 14.28 -7.72
CA ARG A 131 11.10 14.51 -8.43
C ARG A 131 12.18 15.04 -7.47
N HIS A 132 12.49 16.31 -7.49
CA HIS A 132 13.50 16.94 -6.62
C HIS A 132 12.90 17.96 -5.65
N GLU A 133 11.59 18.14 -5.66
CA GLU A 133 10.92 19.14 -4.85
C GLU A 133 10.24 18.49 -3.63
N ARG A 134 10.58 18.98 -2.45
CA ARG A 134 9.97 18.54 -1.20
C ARG A 134 8.57 19.10 -1.09
N LEU A 135 7.60 18.23 -0.77
CA LEU A 135 6.24 18.65 -0.46
C LEU A 135 6.17 19.34 0.89
N GLY A 136 5.41 20.43 0.98
CA GLY A 136 5.05 21.04 2.26
C GLY A 136 4.11 20.14 3.06
N LYS A 137 3.97 20.42 4.34
CA LYS A 137 3.13 19.61 5.25
C LYS A 137 1.66 19.55 4.86
N LYS A 138 1.18 20.57 4.14
CA LYS A 138 -0.22 20.67 3.69
C LYS A 138 -0.38 20.55 2.19
N ASP A 139 0.70 20.32 1.45
CA ASP A 139 0.65 20.22 0.01
C ASP A 139 -0.01 18.92 -0.43
N ARG A 140 -0.89 19.05 -1.43
CA ARG A 140 -1.49 17.93 -2.13
C ARG A 140 -1.27 18.13 -3.61
N VAL A 141 -0.62 17.17 -4.26
CA VAL A 141 -0.20 17.29 -5.64
C VAL A 141 -0.82 16.17 -6.47
N VAL A 142 -1.44 16.54 -7.58
CA VAL A 142 -1.96 15.56 -8.55
C VAL A 142 -0.78 14.98 -9.32
N LEU A 143 -0.73 13.65 -9.39
CA LEU A 143 0.35 12.92 -10.04
C LEU A 143 -0.02 12.56 -11.47
N GLU A 144 0.94 12.67 -12.36
CA GLU A 144 0.86 12.15 -13.72
C GLU A 144 1.37 10.70 -13.75
N ASN A 145 0.98 9.95 -14.80
CA ASN A 145 1.53 8.61 -15.01
C ASN A 145 3.05 8.69 -15.18
N GLY A 146 3.76 7.83 -14.46
CA GLY A 146 5.23 7.84 -14.46
C GLY A 146 5.84 8.83 -13.48
N ALA A 147 5.06 9.41 -12.57
CA ALA A 147 5.58 10.32 -11.54
C ALA A 147 6.60 9.62 -10.64
N ILE A 148 7.72 10.28 -10.40
CA ILE A 148 8.83 9.77 -9.59
C ILE A 148 8.77 10.40 -8.21
N ILE A 149 8.67 9.55 -7.18
CA ILE A 149 8.50 9.98 -5.79
C ILE A 149 9.63 9.41 -4.96
N THR A 150 10.28 10.24 -4.16
CA THR A 150 11.35 9.82 -3.24
C THR A 150 10.91 10.01 -1.80
N VAL A 151 11.06 8.97 -1.00
CA VAL A 151 10.70 8.89 0.41
C VAL A 151 11.89 8.30 1.16
N GLY A 152 12.58 9.13 1.95
CA GLY A 152 13.85 8.72 2.55
C GLY A 152 14.89 8.44 1.46
N SER A 153 15.50 7.27 1.51
CA SER A 153 16.45 6.81 0.48
C SER A 153 15.79 5.95 -0.60
N THR A 154 14.48 5.81 -0.57
CA THR A 154 13.70 4.93 -1.45
C THR A 154 12.96 5.76 -2.50
N THR A 155 12.99 5.31 -3.74
CA THR A 155 12.29 5.94 -4.85
C THR A 155 11.30 4.98 -5.47
N PHE A 156 10.10 5.46 -5.77
CA PHE A 156 9.11 4.66 -6.48
C PHE A 156 8.44 5.48 -7.60
N ILE A 157 7.90 4.77 -8.58
CA ILE A 157 7.24 5.34 -9.75
C ILE A 157 5.78 4.90 -9.76
N VAL A 158 4.87 5.83 -9.99
CA VAL A 158 3.42 5.55 -10.08
C VAL A 158 3.04 5.29 -11.53
N HIS A 159 2.34 4.18 -11.75
CA HIS A 159 1.86 3.78 -13.08
C HIS A 159 0.35 3.62 -13.14
#